data_3b733a442eb6df97ec1520419a90d8ed
#
_entry.id   3b733a442eb6df97ec1520419a90d8ed
#
_cell.length_a   1.000
_cell.length_b   1.000
_cell.length_c   1.000
_cell.angle_alpha   90.00
_cell.angle_beta   90.00
_cell.angle_gamma   90.00
#
_symmetry.space_group_name_H-M   'P 1'
#
loop_
_entity.id
_entity.type
_entity.pdbx_description
1 polymer ?
#
loop_
_entity_poly.entity_id
_entity_poly.type
_entity_poly.pdbx_seq_one_letter_code
_entity_poly.pdbx_strand_id
1 'polypeptide(L)'
;MQRDDIAVVSNPEFLREGVAVTDFLQPDRIVIGATDPEAAQKVIGLYNAIDAPIVTVDPASAETIKYATNSFLATKVSFVNALAAVCEAVGANIESVTRGLGADQRIGSRFLQPGPGWGGSCFPKDMQALVRMADDAGYQFDLLRAVIEANEQQFTRIVSKAEQLIDDNLADATIALLGLTFKAHTDDLRNSPAIEVANLLSTKGARLIAYDPMVKSDSALPKGIELAQNLEQAITNSDIAVILTEWPEFTRANWGELRDSMNAPRVLDARNALDRHAMLDLGFQYDDLGRI
;
A
#
# COMPACT_ATOMS: atom_id res chain seq x y z
N MET A 1 24.25 -25.19 -19.31
CA MET A 1 24.28 -25.54 -20.76
C MET A 1 23.54 -24.45 -21.47
N GLN A 2 24.25 -23.61 -22.20
CA GLN A 2 23.63 -22.60 -23.08
C GLN A 2 23.11 -23.36 -24.31
N ARG A 3 21.81 -23.25 -24.60
CA ARG A 3 21.18 -23.86 -25.77
C ARG A 3 21.02 -22.79 -26.82
N ASP A 4 21.83 -22.87 -27.86
CA ASP A 4 21.85 -21.89 -28.98
C ASP A 4 20.64 -22.03 -29.91
N ASP A 5 19.79 -23.06 -29.70
CA ASP A 5 18.57 -23.35 -30.46
C ASP A 5 17.31 -22.73 -29.84
N ILE A 6 17.42 -22.01 -28.70
CA ILE A 6 16.30 -21.38 -28.01
C ILE A 6 16.54 -19.86 -27.93
N ALA A 7 15.64 -19.08 -28.53
CA ALA A 7 15.59 -17.65 -28.35
C ALA A 7 14.82 -17.31 -27.06
N VAL A 8 15.40 -16.49 -26.19
CA VAL A 8 14.77 -16.03 -24.94
C VAL A 8 14.31 -14.60 -25.15
N VAL A 9 13.06 -14.33 -24.77
CA VAL A 9 12.44 -12.99 -24.83
C VAL A 9 11.95 -12.62 -23.45
N SER A 10 12.38 -11.48 -22.91
CA SER A 10 11.87 -10.90 -21.67
C SER A 10 10.62 -10.08 -22.00
N ASN A 11 9.49 -10.42 -21.37
CA ASN A 11 8.23 -9.71 -21.54
C ASN A 11 7.63 -9.43 -20.15
N PRO A 12 8.11 -8.37 -19.46
CA PRO A 12 7.68 -8.06 -18.11
C PRO A 12 6.21 -7.61 -18.09
N GLU A 13 5.47 -8.06 -17.07
CA GLU A 13 4.10 -7.65 -16.81
C GLU A 13 4.04 -6.43 -15.87
N PHE A 14 2.98 -5.64 -15.99
CA PHE A 14 2.72 -4.46 -15.15
C PHE A 14 1.30 -4.49 -14.57
N LEU A 15 0.81 -5.70 -14.30
CA LEU A 15 -0.54 -5.95 -13.83
C LEU A 15 -0.69 -5.57 -12.36
N ARG A 16 -1.86 -5.01 -12.03
CA ARG A 16 -2.23 -4.72 -10.65
C ARG A 16 -3.21 -5.78 -10.17
N GLU A 17 -2.92 -6.36 -9.05
CA GLU A 17 -3.80 -7.31 -8.37
C GLU A 17 -5.19 -6.68 -8.16
N GLY A 18 -6.26 -7.49 -8.30
CA GLY A 18 -7.64 -7.04 -8.25
C GLY A 18 -8.19 -6.46 -9.58
N VAL A 19 -7.33 -5.98 -10.50
CA VAL A 19 -7.71 -5.40 -11.80
C VAL A 19 -6.86 -5.91 -12.97
N ALA A 20 -6.16 -7.03 -12.78
CA ALA A 20 -5.17 -7.56 -13.72
C ALA A 20 -5.74 -7.86 -15.12
N VAL A 21 -7.00 -8.31 -15.23
CA VAL A 21 -7.64 -8.56 -16.53
C VAL A 21 -7.79 -7.26 -17.33
N THR A 22 -8.24 -6.19 -16.70
CA THR A 22 -8.35 -4.86 -17.33
C THR A 22 -6.99 -4.32 -17.72
N ASP A 23 -5.99 -4.43 -16.83
CA ASP A 23 -4.62 -3.97 -17.09
C ASP A 23 -3.97 -4.75 -18.24
N PHE A 24 -4.30 -6.04 -18.42
CA PHE A 24 -3.81 -6.84 -19.52
C PHE A 24 -4.46 -6.47 -20.86
N LEU A 25 -5.76 -6.21 -20.86
CA LEU A 25 -6.51 -5.89 -22.08
C LEU A 25 -6.35 -4.43 -22.52
N GLN A 26 -6.00 -3.53 -21.60
CA GLN A 26 -5.83 -2.10 -21.83
C GLN A 26 -4.54 -1.60 -21.14
N PRO A 27 -3.36 -2.12 -21.51
CA PRO A 27 -2.10 -1.72 -20.90
C PRO A 27 -1.65 -0.34 -21.38
N ASP A 28 -1.00 0.44 -20.49
CA ASP A 28 -0.34 1.70 -20.87
C ASP A 28 0.80 1.46 -21.91
N ARG A 29 1.43 0.30 -21.88
CA ARG A 29 2.48 -0.16 -22.81
C ARG A 29 2.74 -1.67 -22.68
N ILE A 30 3.33 -2.25 -23.71
CA ILE A 30 3.88 -3.61 -23.75
C ILE A 30 5.40 -3.49 -23.94
N VAL A 31 6.19 -4.16 -23.08
CA VAL A 31 7.66 -4.15 -23.17
C VAL A 31 8.15 -5.52 -23.63
N ILE A 32 8.97 -5.54 -24.69
CA ILE A 32 9.55 -6.75 -25.28
C ILE A 32 11.07 -6.60 -25.33
N GLY A 33 11.78 -7.43 -24.57
CA GLY A 33 13.24 -7.48 -24.53
C GLY A 33 13.77 -8.72 -25.24
N ALA A 34 14.47 -8.54 -26.36
CA ALA A 34 15.04 -9.64 -27.11
C ALA A 34 16.35 -9.24 -27.81
N THR A 35 17.27 -10.20 -27.94
CA THR A 35 18.46 -10.06 -28.78
C THR A 35 18.18 -10.47 -30.23
N ASP A 36 17.20 -11.36 -30.43
CA ASP A 36 16.78 -11.84 -31.74
C ASP A 36 15.49 -11.08 -32.19
N PRO A 37 15.55 -10.30 -33.29
CA PRO A 37 14.40 -9.57 -33.79
C PRO A 37 13.23 -10.46 -34.26
N GLU A 38 13.53 -11.67 -34.80
CA GLU A 38 12.46 -12.60 -35.19
C GLU A 38 11.70 -13.17 -33.98
N ALA A 39 12.44 -13.47 -32.92
CA ALA A 39 11.83 -13.88 -31.64
C ALA A 39 10.96 -12.75 -31.04
N ALA A 40 11.46 -11.50 -31.07
CA ALA A 40 10.68 -10.33 -30.65
C ALA A 40 9.37 -10.22 -31.45
N GLN A 41 9.42 -10.35 -32.78
CA GLN A 41 8.22 -10.26 -33.64
C GLN A 41 7.21 -11.37 -33.35
N LYS A 42 7.65 -12.59 -33.01
CA LYS A 42 6.74 -13.68 -32.62
C LYS A 42 5.98 -13.34 -31.34
N VAL A 43 6.66 -12.75 -30.33
CA VAL A 43 6.01 -12.33 -29.08
C VAL A 43 5.10 -11.12 -29.29
N ILE A 44 5.51 -10.14 -30.10
CA ILE A 44 4.67 -9.01 -30.52
C ILE A 44 3.37 -9.50 -31.18
N GLY A 45 3.46 -10.53 -32.01
CA GLY A 45 2.30 -11.13 -32.67
C GLY A 45 1.22 -11.67 -31.71
N LEU A 46 1.58 -12.03 -30.47
CA LEU A 46 0.62 -12.47 -29.47
C LEU A 46 -0.28 -11.32 -28.96
N TYR A 47 0.17 -10.09 -29.14
CA TYR A 47 -0.53 -8.88 -28.70
C TYR A 47 -1.30 -8.16 -29.81
N ASN A 48 -1.46 -8.74 -31.00
CA ASN A 48 -2.12 -8.11 -32.14
C ASN A 48 -3.56 -7.61 -31.87
N ALA A 49 -4.24 -8.17 -30.86
CA ALA A 49 -5.58 -7.76 -30.46
C ALA A 49 -5.60 -6.64 -29.40
N ILE A 50 -4.43 -6.19 -28.95
CA ILE A 50 -4.30 -5.19 -27.88
C ILE A 50 -3.74 -3.91 -28.49
N ASP A 51 -4.51 -2.83 -28.38
CA ASP A 51 -4.12 -1.50 -28.86
C ASP A 51 -3.31 -0.78 -27.77
N ALA A 52 -1.99 -0.95 -27.81
CA ALA A 52 -1.06 -0.28 -26.89
C ALA A 52 0.31 -0.06 -27.52
N PRO A 53 1.05 0.97 -27.08
CA PRO A 53 2.43 1.18 -27.51
C PRO A 53 3.32 -0.01 -27.16
N ILE A 54 4.10 -0.50 -28.13
CA ILE A 54 5.09 -1.57 -27.92
C ILE A 54 6.48 -0.95 -27.85
N VAL A 55 7.19 -1.23 -26.75
CA VAL A 55 8.57 -0.80 -26.50
C VAL A 55 9.47 -2.01 -26.66
N THR A 56 10.23 -2.05 -27.76
CA THR A 56 11.19 -3.12 -28.01
C THR A 56 12.59 -2.68 -27.62
N VAL A 57 13.24 -3.47 -26.77
CA VAL A 57 14.58 -3.19 -26.19
C VAL A 57 15.38 -4.50 -26.08
N ASP A 58 16.62 -4.42 -25.59
CA ASP A 58 17.37 -5.61 -25.16
C ASP A 58 16.78 -6.23 -23.87
N PRO A 59 17.09 -7.52 -23.55
CA PRO A 59 16.54 -8.21 -22.39
C PRO A 59 16.85 -7.51 -21.05
N ALA A 60 18.08 -7.04 -20.86
CA ALA A 60 18.50 -6.38 -19.61
C ALA A 60 17.71 -5.06 -19.39
N SER A 61 17.50 -4.28 -20.46
CA SER A 61 16.67 -3.08 -20.41
C SER A 61 15.21 -3.40 -20.07
N ALA A 62 14.63 -4.46 -20.66
CA ALA A 62 13.25 -4.87 -20.37
C ALA A 62 13.06 -5.26 -18.90
N GLU A 63 13.98 -6.05 -18.35
CA GLU A 63 13.97 -6.44 -16.93
C GLU A 63 14.15 -5.23 -16.01
N THR A 64 15.08 -4.34 -16.35
CA THR A 64 15.33 -3.11 -15.60
C THR A 64 14.10 -2.19 -15.59
N ILE A 65 13.37 -2.06 -16.71
CA ILE A 65 12.14 -1.28 -16.80
C ILE A 65 11.11 -1.76 -15.76
N LYS A 66 10.97 -3.08 -15.58
CA LYS A 66 10.05 -3.64 -14.57
C LYS A 66 10.41 -3.19 -13.16
N TYR A 67 11.66 -3.45 -12.74
CA TYR A 67 12.12 -3.10 -11.38
C TYR A 67 12.11 -1.58 -11.15
N ALA A 68 12.58 -0.79 -12.13
CA ALA A 68 12.60 0.65 -12.03
C ALA A 68 11.18 1.24 -11.91
N THR A 69 10.21 0.71 -12.66
CA THR A 69 8.81 1.16 -12.58
C THR A 69 8.25 0.94 -11.17
N ASN A 70 8.37 -0.27 -10.62
CA ASN A 70 7.85 -0.58 -9.30
C ASN A 70 8.58 0.21 -8.19
N SER A 71 9.89 0.38 -8.32
CA SER A 71 10.68 1.18 -7.38
C SER A 71 10.29 2.65 -7.41
N PHE A 72 10.03 3.21 -8.59
CA PHE A 72 9.60 4.61 -8.70
C PHE A 72 8.20 4.83 -8.11
N LEU A 73 7.26 3.88 -8.33
CA LEU A 73 5.93 3.96 -7.72
C LEU A 73 6.00 3.86 -6.19
N ALA A 74 6.81 2.96 -5.64
CA ALA A 74 7.06 2.86 -4.21
C ALA A 74 7.69 4.14 -3.64
N THR A 75 8.62 4.76 -4.40
CA THR A 75 9.21 6.05 -4.04
C THR A 75 8.15 7.15 -3.92
N LYS A 76 7.20 7.23 -4.86
CA LYS A 76 6.08 8.19 -4.79
C LYS A 76 5.25 8.01 -3.52
N VAL A 77 4.94 6.76 -3.13
CA VAL A 77 4.18 6.47 -1.91
C VAL A 77 4.98 6.84 -0.65
N SER A 78 6.26 6.46 -0.55
CA SER A 78 7.10 6.86 0.58
C SER A 78 7.27 8.38 0.66
N PHE A 79 7.44 9.06 -0.48
CA PHE A 79 7.54 10.51 -0.55
C PHE A 79 6.28 11.20 -0.02
N VAL A 80 5.08 10.78 -0.46
CA VAL A 80 3.84 11.41 -0.02
C VAL A 80 3.54 11.12 1.45
N ASN A 81 3.91 9.96 1.97
CA ASN A 81 3.80 9.63 3.39
C ASN A 81 4.70 10.53 4.25
N ALA A 82 5.94 10.72 3.84
CA ALA A 82 6.85 11.68 4.51
C ALA A 82 6.32 13.12 4.40
N LEU A 83 5.79 13.50 3.23
CA LEU A 83 5.20 14.82 3.02
C LEU A 83 3.97 15.06 3.90
N ALA A 84 3.15 14.04 4.15
CA ALA A 84 2.02 14.14 5.09
C ALA A 84 2.49 14.47 6.51
N ALA A 85 3.62 13.89 6.95
CA ALA A 85 4.22 14.26 8.24
C ALA A 85 4.69 15.71 8.29
N VAL A 86 5.29 16.20 7.20
CA VAL A 86 5.69 17.61 7.09
C VAL A 86 4.46 18.51 7.10
N CYS A 87 3.39 18.15 6.38
CA CYS A 87 2.15 18.92 6.37
C CYS A 87 1.58 19.08 7.79
N GLU A 88 1.50 18.02 8.58
CA GLU A 88 1.08 18.10 9.99
C GLU A 88 1.95 19.07 10.80
N ALA A 89 3.27 19.00 10.63
CA ALA A 89 4.19 19.83 11.40
C ALA A 89 4.12 21.33 11.06
N VAL A 90 3.75 21.69 9.81
CA VAL A 90 3.69 23.09 9.35
C VAL A 90 2.28 23.63 9.23
N GLY A 91 1.23 22.84 9.57
CA GLY A 91 -0.16 23.25 9.46
C GLY A 91 -0.67 23.32 8.02
N ALA A 92 -0.15 22.46 7.12
CA ALA A 92 -0.60 22.35 5.74
C ALA A 92 -1.53 21.13 5.57
N ASN A 93 -2.45 21.19 4.60
CA ASN A 93 -3.34 20.07 4.28
C ASN A 93 -2.77 19.25 3.13
N ILE A 94 -2.50 17.94 3.36
CA ILE A 94 -1.88 17.05 2.38
C ILE A 94 -2.73 16.89 1.11
N GLU A 95 -4.06 16.89 1.19
CA GLU A 95 -4.93 16.77 0.03
C GLU A 95 -4.77 17.97 -0.92
N SER A 96 -4.66 19.18 -0.36
CA SER A 96 -4.40 20.40 -1.14
C SER A 96 -3.01 20.39 -1.76
N VAL A 97 -2.01 19.92 -1.01
CA VAL A 97 -0.62 19.80 -1.49
C VAL A 97 -0.51 18.78 -2.61
N THR A 98 -1.06 17.58 -2.44
CA THR A 98 -1.01 16.52 -3.46
C THR A 98 -1.84 16.83 -4.69
N ARG A 99 -2.96 17.56 -4.54
CA ARG A 99 -3.72 18.09 -5.68
C ARG A 99 -2.89 19.08 -6.50
N GLY A 100 -2.17 19.99 -5.83
CA GLY A 100 -1.25 20.93 -6.50
C GLY A 100 -0.10 20.22 -7.21
N LEU A 101 0.55 19.27 -6.53
CA LEU A 101 1.61 18.44 -7.13
C LEU A 101 1.12 17.63 -8.33
N GLY A 102 -0.03 16.96 -8.18
CA GLY A 102 -0.59 16.10 -9.21
C GLY A 102 -1.09 16.83 -10.45
N ALA A 103 -1.36 18.14 -10.36
CA ALA A 103 -1.72 19.00 -11.48
C ALA A 103 -0.53 19.26 -12.42
N ASP A 104 0.70 19.14 -11.97
CA ASP A 104 1.89 19.19 -12.82
C ASP A 104 1.99 17.90 -13.64
N GLN A 105 1.91 18.00 -14.98
CA GLN A 105 1.96 16.85 -15.88
C GLN A 105 3.27 16.04 -15.79
N ARG A 106 4.36 16.64 -15.33
CA ARG A 106 5.64 15.98 -15.09
C ARG A 106 5.60 15.02 -13.91
N ILE A 107 4.66 15.22 -12.97
CA ILE A 107 4.47 14.43 -11.75
C ILE A 107 3.28 13.48 -11.89
N GLY A 108 2.12 14.01 -12.30
CA GLY A 108 0.86 13.29 -12.40
C GLY A 108 0.26 12.94 -11.03
N SER A 109 -1.05 12.73 -10.98
CA SER A 109 -1.80 12.53 -9.72
C SER A 109 -1.74 11.12 -9.14
N ARG A 110 -1.33 10.12 -9.91
CA ARG A 110 -1.31 8.71 -9.47
C ARG A 110 -0.21 8.49 -8.41
N PHE A 111 -0.50 7.68 -7.39
CA PHE A 111 0.41 7.32 -6.28
C PHE A 111 0.82 8.51 -5.40
N LEU A 112 -0.07 9.51 -5.24
CA LEU A 112 0.12 10.68 -4.37
C LEU A 112 -0.86 10.69 -3.17
N GLN A 113 -1.48 9.58 -2.82
CA GLN A 113 -2.31 9.47 -1.63
C GLN A 113 -1.49 8.89 -0.48
N PRO A 114 -1.45 9.55 0.69
CA PRO A 114 -0.82 8.99 1.87
C PRO A 114 -1.58 7.77 2.36
N GLY A 115 -0.87 6.88 3.05
CA GLY A 115 -1.44 5.65 3.56
C GLY A 115 -0.50 4.96 4.54
N PRO A 116 -0.82 3.73 5.00
CA PRO A 116 -0.02 3.02 5.99
C PRO A 116 1.35 2.55 5.44
N GLY A 117 1.59 2.70 4.16
CA GLY A 117 2.80 2.26 3.48
C GLY A 117 2.48 1.48 2.22
N TRP A 118 3.52 0.99 1.56
CA TRP A 118 3.42 0.06 0.44
C TRP A 118 3.83 -1.35 0.87
N GLY A 119 3.23 -2.34 0.19
CA GLY A 119 3.44 -3.76 0.45
C GLY A 119 2.99 -4.62 -0.72
N GLY A 120 2.41 -5.77 -0.42
CA GLY A 120 1.98 -6.75 -1.40
C GLY A 120 3.12 -7.61 -1.93
N SER A 121 2.82 -8.39 -2.96
CA SER A 121 3.75 -9.38 -3.52
C SER A 121 4.84 -8.79 -4.42
N CYS A 122 4.67 -7.56 -4.92
CA CYS A 122 5.53 -7.01 -5.96
C CYS A 122 6.55 -5.99 -5.44
N PHE A 123 6.11 -4.89 -4.81
CA PHE A 123 7.00 -3.79 -4.43
C PHE A 123 8.17 -4.24 -3.54
N PRO A 124 7.95 -4.99 -2.43
CA PRO A 124 9.04 -5.36 -1.55
C PRO A 124 10.13 -6.18 -2.24
N LYS A 125 9.74 -7.20 -3.01
CA LYS A 125 10.71 -8.06 -3.69
C LYS A 125 11.45 -7.34 -4.82
N ASP A 126 10.75 -6.49 -5.59
CA ASP A 126 11.34 -5.82 -6.75
C ASP A 126 12.31 -4.71 -6.31
N MET A 127 12.00 -4.01 -5.22
CA MET A 127 12.92 -3.03 -4.63
C MET A 127 14.18 -3.69 -4.08
N GLN A 128 14.02 -4.79 -3.33
CA GLN A 128 15.17 -5.56 -2.81
C GLN A 128 16.01 -6.14 -3.95
N ALA A 129 15.37 -6.64 -5.02
CA ALA A 129 16.08 -7.15 -6.18
C ALA A 129 16.90 -6.07 -6.88
N LEU A 130 16.32 -4.86 -7.07
CA LEU A 130 17.04 -3.75 -7.71
C LEU A 130 18.19 -3.23 -6.84
N VAL A 131 18.03 -3.18 -5.51
CA VAL A 131 19.12 -2.84 -4.58
C VAL A 131 20.24 -3.86 -4.71
N ARG A 132 19.91 -5.16 -4.71
CA ARG A 132 20.92 -6.23 -4.84
C ARG A 132 21.63 -6.19 -6.20
N MET A 133 20.90 -5.98 -7.28
CA MET A 133 21.50 -5.83 -8.63
C MET A 133 22.49 -4.66 -8.68
N ALA A 134 22.16 -3.54 -8.02
CA ALA A 134 23.04 -2.38 -7.94
C ALA A 134 24.31 -2.73 -7.13
N ASP A 135 24.17 -3.39 -5.97
CA ASP A 135 25.31 -3.82 -5.14
C ASP A 135 26.24 -4.78 -5.88
N ASP A 136 25.67 -5.79 -6.57
CA ASP A 136 26.42 -6.75 -7.37
C ASP A 136 27.17 -6.07 -8.54
N ALA A 137 26.66 -4.94 -9.03
CA ALA A 137 27.30 -4.06 -10.02
C ALA A 137 28.29 -3.03 -9.40
N GLY A 138 28.48 -3.01 -8.07
CA GLY A 138 29.36 -2.10 -7.37
C GLY A 138 28.77 -0.68 -7.18
N TYR A 139 27.46 -0.50 -7.34
CA TYR A 139 26.78 0.77 -7.14
C TYR A 139 25.90 0.73 -5.87
N GLN A 140 26.18 1.61 -4.92
CA GLN A 140 25.33 1.78 -3.72
C GLN A 140 24.10 2.61 -4.06
N PHE A 141 22.93 1.99 -4.11
CA PHE A 141 21.68 2.69 -4.42
C PHE A 141 21.00 3.22 -3.16
N ASP A 142 21.67 4.22 -2.52
CA ASP A 142 21.24 4.79 -1.23
C ASP A 142 19.83 5.39 -1.29
N LEU A 143 19.45 6.04 -2.41
CA LEU A 143 18.09 6.56 -2.58
C LEU A 143 17.03 5.47 -2.39
N LEU A 144 17.24 4.30 -2.97
CA LEU A 144 16.25 3.22 -2.89
C LEU A 144 16.22 2.58 -1.50
N ARG A 145 17.37 2.49 -0.82
CA ARG A 145 17.46 2.08 0.60
C ARG A 145 16.70 3.04 1.50
N ALA A 146 16.86 4.36 1.30
CA ALA A 146 16.13 5.36 2.06
C ALA A 146 14.60 5.28 1.83
N VAL A 147 14.15 4.91 0.62
CA VAL A 147 12.72 4.70 0.33
C VAL A 147 12.17 3.49 1.10
N ILE A 148 12.93 2.40 1.21
CA ILE A 148 12.56 1.22 2.01
C ILE A 148 12.47 1.60 3.49
N GLU A 149 13.49 2.28 4.02
CA GLU A 149 13.52 2.74 5.41
C GLU A 149 12.35 3.69 5.72
N ALA A 150 12.05 4.65 4.84
CA ALA A 150 10.91 5.55 5.00
C ALA A 150 9.57 4.81 5.07
N ASN A 151 9.43 3.67 4.37
CA ASN A 151 8.25 2.83 4.47
C ASN A 151 8.14 2.13 5.83
N GLU A 152 9.24 1.64 6.38
CA GLU A 152 9.28 1.02 7.72
C GLU A 152 8.99 2.06 8.82
N GLN A 153 9.52 3.27 8.67
CA GLN A 153 9.24 4.39 9.58
C GLN A 153 7.75 4.78 9.56
N GLN A 154 7.06 4.61 8.44
CA GLN A 154 5.63 4.91 8.35
C GLN A 154 4.79 3.97 9.24
N PHE A 155 5.13 2.68 9.34
CA PHE A 155 4.46 1.75 10.26
C PHE A 155 4.57 2.22 11.71
N THR A 156 5.79 2.59 12.12
CA THR A 156 6.05 3.13 13.46
C THR A 156 5.29 4.42 13.72
N ARG A 157 5.19 5.30 12.72
CA ARG A 157 4.42 6.55 12.83
C ARG A 157 2.93 6.30 13.08
N ILE A 158 2.32 5.33 12.40
CA ILE A 158 0.91 4.97 12.61
C ILE A 158 0.70 4.46 14.04
N VAL A 159 1.59 3.60 14.53
CA VAL A 159 1.53 3.12 15.90
C VAL A 159 1.65 4.28 16.91
N SER A 160 2.57 5.22 16.69
CA SER A 160 2.71 6.41 17.55
C SER A 160 1.46 7.30 17.54
N LYS A 161 0.79 7.47 16.38
CA LYS A 161 -0.49 8.21 16.31
C LYS A 161 -1.61 7.47 17.07
N ALA A 162 -1.68 6.15 17.00
CA ALA A 162 -2.63 5.36 17.78
C ALA A 162 -2.35 5.50 19.29
N GLU A 163 -1.09 5.47 19.71
CA GLU A 163 -0.68 5.73 21.11
C GLU A 163 -1.16 7.09 21.59
N GLN A 164 -0.91 8.15 20.83
CA GLN A 164 -1.32 9.52 21.18
C GLN A 164 -2.84 9.66 21.35
N LEU A 165 -3.63 8.95 20.54
CA LEU A 165 -5.10 8.98 20.63
C LEU A 165 -5.63 8.29 21.90
N ILE A 166 -4.87 7.40 22.53
CA ILE A 166 -5.26 6.67 23.74
C ILE A 166 -4.41 7.04 24.95
N ASP A 167 -3.94 8.30 25.01
CA ASP A 167 -3.18 8.85 26.14
C ASP A 167 -1.89 8.08 26.47
N ASP A 168 -1.15 7.70 25.42
CA ASP A 168 0.18 7.06 25.42
C ASP A 168 0.24 5.66 26.09
N ASN A 169 -0.90 4.97 26.24
CA ASN A 169 -0.93 3.63 26.83
C ASN A 169 -1.67 2.62 25.95
N LEU A 170 -0.91 1.84 25.17
CA LEU A 170 -1.43 0.73 24.37
C LEU A 170 -1.58 -0.58 25.16
N ALA A 171 -0.95 -0.71 26.34
CA ALA A 171 -1.01 -1.92 27.13
C ALA A 171 -2.47 -2.17 27.56
N ASP A 172 -2.96 -3.38 27.28
CA ASP A 172 -4.34 -3.81 27.54
C ASP A 172 -5.44 -3.07 26.73
N ALA A 173 -5.09 -2.08 25.90
CA ALA A 173 -6.06 -1.43 25.04
C ALA A 173 -6.60 -2.41 23.97
N THR A 174 -7.91 -2.38 23.74
CA THR A 174 -8.56 -3.14 22.67
C THR A 174 -8.63 -2.29 21.40
N ILE A 175 -7.92 -2.72 20.36
CA ILE A 175 -7.82 -2.01 19.09
C ILE A 175 -8.60 -2.76 18.02
N ALA A 176 -9.58 -2.11 17.39
CA ALA A 176 -10.23 -2.60 16.20
C ALA A 176 -9.36 -2.28 14.98
N LEU A 177 -8.79 -3.31 14.32
CA LEU A 177 -8.04 -3.14 13.07
C LEU A 177 -8.96 -3.35 11.88
N LEU A 178 -9.17 -2.31 11.09
CA LEU A 178 -10.07 -2.33 9.94
C LEU A 178 -9.30 -2.40 8.63
N GLY A 179 -9.29 -3.61 8.04
CA GLY A 179 -8.48 -3.96 6.88
C GLY A 179 -7.14 -4.58 7.25
N LEU A 180 -6.85 -5.73 6.65
CA LEU A 180 -5.63 -6.51 6.84
C LEU A 180 -4.88 -6.73 5.54
N THR A 181 -5.59 -6.74 4.41
CA THR A 181 -4.99 -6.85 3.08
C THR A 181 -4.19 -5.61 2.72
N PHE A 182 -3.17 -5.75 1.87
CA PHE A 182 -2.28 -4.63 1.53
C PHE A 182 -3.00 -3.49 0.78
N LYS A 183 -4.16 -3.77 0.18
CA LYS A 183 -5.10 -2.81 -0.43
C LYS A 183 -6.48 -3.44 -0.54
N ALA A 184 -7.52 -2.64 -0.78
CA ALA A 184 -8.87 -3.12 -1.04
C ALA A 184 -8.97 -3.94 -2.35
N HIS A 185 -10.01 -4.77 -2.45
CA HIS A 185 -10.33 -5.62 -3.61
C HIS A 185 -9.30 -6.74 -3.89
N THR A 186 -8.59 -7.22 -2.87
CA THR A 186 -7.74 -8.42 -2.90
C THR A 186 -7.80 -9.13 -1.55
N ASP A 187 -7.41 -10.41 -1.52
CA ASP A 187 -7.22 -11.21 -0.31
C ASP A 187 -5.73 -11.36 0.07
N ASP A 188 -4.83 -10.63 -0.61
CA ASP A 188 -3.39 -10.74 -0.41
C ASP A 188 -2.92 -10.04 0.88
N LEU A 189 -2.41 -10.86 1.81
CA LEU A 189 -1.82 -10.42 3.09
C LEU A 189 -0.30 -10.30 3.04
N ARG A 190 0.35 -10.70 1.93
CA ARG A 190 1.83 -10.73 1.83
C ARG A 190 2.42 -9.34 1.95
N ASN A 191 3.34 -9.19 2.92
CA ASN A 191 3.96 -7.89 3.22
C ASN A 191 2.94 -6.75 3.37
N SER A 192 1.75 -7.04 3.91
CA SER A 192 0.74 -6.02 4.12
C SER A 192 1.20 -5.02 5.18
N PRO A 193 1.18 -3.70 4.91
CA PRO A 193 1.42 -2.67 5.92
C PRO A 193 0.51 -2.82 7.15
N ALA A 194 -0.72 -3.28 6.95
CA ALA A 194 -1.66 -3.52 8.05
C ALA A 194 -1.17 -4.61 9.00
N ILE A 195 -0.56 -5.68 8.47
CA ILE A 195 0.03 -6.76 9.30
C ILE A 195 1.27 -6.25 10.04
N GLU A 196 2.11 -5.42 9.41
CA GLU A 196 3.27 -4.83 10.08
C GLU A 196 2.85 -3.90 11.23
N VAL A 197 1.86 -3.05 11.01
CA VAL A 197 1.28 -2.20 12.07
C VAL A 197 0.67 -3.05 13.19
N ALA A 198 -0.08 -4.11 12.86
CA ALA A 198 -0.66 -5.03 13.83
C ALA A 198 0.42 -5.70 14.70
N ASN A 199 1.52 -6.17 14.08
CA ASN A 199 2.65 -6.74 14.81
C ASN A 199 3.26 -5.74 15.80
N LEU A 200 3.47 -4.50 15.37
CA LEU A 200 4.02 -3.44 16.24
C LEU A 200 3.07 -3.11 17.41
N LEU A 201 1.76 -2.99 17.17
CA LEU A 201 0.75 -2.77 18.20
C LEU A 201 0.70 -3.94 19.21
N SER A 202 0.77 -5.18 18.72
CA SER A 202 0.82 -6.38 19.59
C SER A 202 2.06 -6.38 20.48
N THR A 203 3.23 -5.97 19.99
CA THR A 203 4.46 -5.89 20.80
C THR A 203 4.37 -4.87 21.93
N LYS A 204 3.46 -3.91 21.82
CA LYS A 204 3.16 -2.91 22.87
C LYS A 204 2.08 -3.36 23.86
N GLY A 205 1.59 -4.60 23.73
CA GLY A 205 0.63 -5.20 24.65
C GLY A 205 -0.84 -4.95 24.31
N ALA A 206 -1.15 -4.40 23.15
CA ALA A 206 -2.53 -4.19 22.72
C ALA A 206 -3.25 -5.51 22.41
N ARG A 207 -4.53 -5.59 22.73
CA ARG A 207 -5.43 -6.64 22.25
C ARG A 207 -5.98 -6.24 20.90
N LEU A 208 -5.79 -7.09 19.89
CA LEU A 208 -6.15 -6.79 18.51
C LEU A 208 -7.37 -7.60 18.07
N ILE A 209 -8.44 -6.91 17.64
CA ILE A 209 -9.61 -7.49 17.00
C ILE A 209 -9.65 -6.92 15.58
N ALA A 210 -9.49 -7.78 14.57
CA ALA A 210 -9.36 -7.35 13.20
C ALA A 210 -10.54 -7.77 12.35
N TYR A 211 -10.91 -6.96 11.40
CA TYR A 211 -11.87 -7.28 10.36
C TYR A 211 -11.38 -6.86 8.97
N ASP A 212 -11.51 -7.77 8.02
CA ASP A 212 -11.28 -7.50 6.60
C ASP A 212 -12.32 -8.30 5.80
N PRO A 213 -13.03 -7.69 4.85
CA PRO A 213 -14.08 -8.37 4.07
C PRO A 213 -13.61 -9.61 3.30
N MET A 214 -12.32 -9.69 2.95
CA MET A 214 -11.76 -10.78 2.16
C MET A 214 -11.01 -11.83 2.99
N VAL A 215 -10.67 -11.55 4.24
CA VAL A 215 -10.00 -12.50 5.13
C VAL A 215 -11.02 -13.35 5.86
N LYS A 216 -11.04 -14.66 5.59
CA LYS A 216 -12.05 -15.60 6.11
C LYS A 216 -11.51 -16.54 7.19
N SER A 217 -10.21 -16.54 7.43
CA SER A 217 -9.56 -17.44 8.39
C SER A 217 -8.39 -16.72 9.07
N ASP A 218 -8.22 -16.97 10.35
CA ASP A 218 -7.09 -16.50 11.15
C ASP A 218 -5.81 -17.28 10.89
N SER A 219 -5.86 -18.40 10.16
CA SER A 219 -4.70 -19.27 9.93
C SER A 219 -3.54 -18.58 9.19
N ALA A 220 -3.82 -17.50 8.47
CA ALA A 220 -2.81 -16.69 7.77
C ALA A 220 -2.37 -15.45 8.57
N LEU A 221 -2.97 -15.21 9.75
CA LEU A 221 -2.69 -14.04 10.57
C LEU A 221 -1.59 -14.31 11.59
N PRO A 222 -0.84 -13.29 12.01
CA PRO A 222 0.04 -13.37 13.16
C PRO A 222 -0.71 -13.81 14.42
N LYS A 223 -0.02 -14.52 15.29
CA LYS A 223 -0.60 -14.95 16.58
C LYS A 223 -1.00 -13.73 17.41
N GLY A 224 -2.17 -13.82 18.05
CA GLY A 224 -2.68 -12.77 18.95
C GLY A 224 -3.62 -11.78 18.28
N ILE A 225 -3.91 -11.94 16.99
CA ILE A 225 -4.97 -11.18 16.29
C ILE A 225 -6.24 -12.03 16.29
N GLU A 226 -7.31 -11.52 16.88
CA GLU A 226 -8.65 -12.11 16.84
C GLU A 226 -9.36 -11.64 15.57
N LEU A 227 -9.86 -12.56 14.74
CA LEU A 227 -10.58 -12.21 13.52
C LEU A 227 -12.09 -12.09 13.84
N ALA A 228 -12.63 -10.90 13.65
CA ALA A 228 -14.07 -10.64 13.73
C ALA A 228 -14.81 -11.10 12.47
N GLN A 229 -16.09 -11.42 12.60
CA GLN A 229 -16.94 -11.86 11.50
C GLN A 229 -17.50 -10.70 10.67
N ASN A 230 -17.60 -9.52 11.26
CA ASN A 230 -18.10 -8.29 10.63
C ASN A 230 -17.51 -7.05 11.31
N LEU A 231 -17.77 -5.89 10.73
CA LEU A 231 -17.29 -4.60 11.19
C LEU A 231 -17.77 -4.27 12.62
N GLU A 232 -19.05 -4.52 12.91
CA GLU A 232 -19.66 -4.22 14.22
C GLU A 232 -18.99 -5.03 15.31
N GLN A 233 -18.71 -6.31 15.08
CA GLN A 233 -18.01 -7.16 16.05
C GLN A 233 -16.58 -6.66 16.30
N ALA A 234 -15.88 -6.20 15.26
CA ALA A 234 -14.52 -5.69 15.42
C ALA A 234 -14.49 -4.41 16.29
N ILE A 235 -15.48 -3.53 16.11
CA ILE A 235 -15.55 -2.22 16.77
C ILE A 235 -16.12 -2.31 18.19
N THR A 236 -17.03 -3.25 18.46
CA THR A 236 -17.70 -3.36 19.76
C THR A 236 -16.69 -3.52 20.90
N ASN A 237 -16.81 -2.65 21.92
CA ASN A 237 -15.91 -2.58 23.09
C ASN A 237 -14.43 -2.29 22.72
N SER A 238 -14.14 -1.70 21.56
CA SER A 238 -12.80 -1.20 21.26
C SER A 238 -12.54 0.17 21.87
N ASP A 239 -11.29 0.44 22.21
CA ASP A 239 -10.83 1.73 22.74
C ASP A 239 -10.44 2.69 21.59
N ILE A 240 -10.12 2.13 20.41
CA ILE A 240 -9.81 2.84 19.19
C ILE A 240 -10.08 1.94 17.97
N ALA A 241 -10.55 2.51 16.88
CA ALA A 241 -10.55 1.87 15.57
C ALA A 241 -9.44 2.44 14.69
N VAL A 242 -8.66 1.56 14.03
CA VAL A 242 -7.57 1.94 13.12
C VAL A 242 -7.88 1.43 11.72
N ILE A 243 -8.07 2.35 10.76
CA ILE A 243 -8.37 2.00 9.36
C ILE A 243 -7.06 1.87 8.60
N LEU A 244 -6.77 0.64 8.13
CA LEU A 244 -5.53 0.30 7.45
C LEU A 244 -5.71 -0.06 5.97
N THR A 245 -6.95 -0.36 5.55
CA THR A 245 -7.30 -0.64 4.15
C THR A 245 -8.60 0.08 3.80
N GLU A 246 -8.65 0.70 2.62
CA GLU A 246 -9.76 1.57 2.18
C GLU A 246 -10.96 0.78 1.60
N TRP A 247 -11.48 -0.18 2.35
CA TRP A 247 -12.64 -0.94 1.92
C TRP A 247 -13.90 -0.07 1.83
N PRO A 248 -14.71 -0.18 0.75
CA PRO A 248 -15.97 0.56 0.63
C PRO A 248 -16.96 0.30 1.78
N GLU A 249 -16.87 -0.84 2.43
CA GLU A 249 -17.69 -1.17 3.60
C GLU A 249 -17.41 -0.21 4.76
N PHE A 250 -16.15 0.14 5.01
CA PHE A 250 -15.78 1.06 6.09
C PHE A 250 -16.20 2.50 5.79
N THR A 251 -16.06 2.92 4.52
CA THR A 251 -16.43 4.29 4.12
C THR A 251 -17.94 4.54 4.08
N ARG A 252 -18.74 3.47 3.94
CA ARG A 252 -20.21 3.53 3.88
C ARG A 252 -20.90 3.15 5.18
N ALA A 253 -20.13 2.74 6.20
CA ALA A 253 -20.66 2.32 7.48
C ALA A 253 -21.39 3.48 8.20
N ASN A 254 -22.39 3.13 9.03
CA ASN A 254 -23.02 4.09 9.93
C ASN A 254 -22.16 4.31 11.18
N TRP A 255 -21.18 5.21 11.07
CA TRP A 255 -20.26 5.50 12.15
C TRP A 255 -20.94 6.07 13.40
N GLY A 256 -22.13 6.68 13.25
CA GLY A 256 -22.94 7.14 14.41
C GLY A 256 -23.38 5.97 15.29
N GLU A 257 -23.85 4.87 14.70
CA GLU A 257 -24.23 3.67 15.44
C GLU A 257 -23.00 2.91 15.98
N LEU A 258 -21.94 2.82 15.20
CA LEU A 258 -20.69 2.16 15.61
C LEU A 258 -20.04 2.85 16.83
N ARG A 259 -20.10 4.18 16.86
CA ARG A 259 -19.60 5.01 17.97
C ARG A 259 -20.14 4.54 19.34
N ASP A 260 -21.44 4.31 19.40
CA ASP A 260 -22.13 3.98 20.66
C ASP A 260 -21.79 2.57 21.18
N SER A 261 -21.15 1.71 20.36
CA SER A 261 -20.68 0.38 20.73
C SER A 261 -19.22 0.35 21.21
N MET A 262 -18.46 1.44 21.02
CA MET A 262 -17.06 1.55 21.44
C MET A 262 -16.93 1.91 22.93
N ASN A 263 -15.82 1.53 23.54
CA ASN A 263 -15.46 2.01 24.89
C ASN A 263 -15.13 3.52 24.85
N ALA A 264 -14.48 3.98 23.78
CA ALA A 264 -14.20 5.38 23.53
C ALA A 264 -14.28 5.68 22.03
N PRO A 265 -14.88 6.81 21.63
CA PRO A 265 -15.09 7.17 20.22
C PRO A 265 -13.80 7.70 19.59
N ARG A 266 -12.82 6.83 19.35
CA ARG A 266 -11.50 7.17 18.81
C ARG A 266 -11.28 6.46 17.46
N VAL A 267 -10.86 7.22 16.45
CA VAL A 267 -10.56 6.67 15.13
C VAL A 267 -9.24 7.23 14.62
N LEU A 268 -8.33 6.35 14.23
CA LEU A 268 -7.17 6.67 13.42
C LEU A 268 -7.40 6.18 11.97
N ASP A 269 -7.56 7.11 11.06
CA ASP A 269 -7.74 6.79 9.65
C ASP A 269 -6.41 6.88 8.89
N ALA A 270 -5.67 5.78 8.84
CA ALA A 270 -4.39 5.71 8.16
C ALA A 270 -4.51 5.62 6.62
N ARG A 271 -5.73 5.78 6.08
CA ARG A 271 -6.01 5.79 4.63
C ARG A 271 -6.63 7.10 4.14
N ASN A 272 -6.98 8.00 5.04
CA ASN A 272 -7.75 9.19 4.71
C ASN A 272 -9.04 8.85 3.95
N ALA A 273 -9.68 7.75 4.34
CA ALA A 273 -10.82 7.17 3.63
C ALA A 273 -12.16 7.77 4.07
N LEU A 274 -12.23 8.29 5.31
CA LEU A 274 -13.44 8.89 5.87
C LEU A 274 -13.44 10.41 5.72
N ASP A 275 -14.64 10.98 5.76
CA ASP A 275 -14.80 12.43 5.86
C ASP A 275 -14.46 12.92 7.28
N ARG A 276 -13.35 13.65 7.40
CA ARG A 276 -12.85 14.17 8.68
C ARG A 276 -13.90 15.02 9.42
N HIS A 277 -14.58 15.93 8.71
CA HIS A 277 -15.55 16.80 9.33
C HIS A 277 -16.76 16.01 9.84
N ALA A 278 -17.27 15.09 9.05
CA ALA A 278 -18.37 14.21 9.47
C ALA A 278 -18.01 13.40 10.72
N MET A 279 -16.78 12.87 10.81
CA MET A 279 -16.33 12.12 11.98
C MET A 279 -16.22 13.00 13.24
N LEU A 280 -15.71 14.21 13.10
CA LEU A 280 -15.65 15.18 14.20
C LEU A 280 -17.06 15.63 14.65
N ASP A 281 -17.98 15.87 13.71
CA ASP A 281 -19.39 16.23 13.99
C ASP A 281 -20.13 15.09 14.71
N LEU A 282 -19.79 13.83 14.43
CA LEU A 282 -20.27 12.68 15.18
C LEU A 282 -19.65 12.55 16.58
N GLY A 283 -18.68 13.39 16.93
CA GLY A 283 -18.03 13.42 18.24
C GLY A 283 -16.91 12.40 18.42
N PHE A 284 -16.28 11.94 17.35
CA PHE A 284 -15.08 11.14 17.44
C PHE A 284 -13.83 11.99 17.75
N GLN A 285 -12.94 11.47 18.58
CA GLN A 285 -11.55 11.87 18.55
C GLN A 285 -10.92 11.24 17.29
N TYR A 286 -10.74 12.04 16.27
CA TYR A 286 -10.37 11.57 14.94
C TYR A 286 -9.01 12.11 14.53
N ASP A 287 -8.11 11.23 14.13
CA ASP A 287 -6.83 11.58 13.55
C ASP A 287 -6.60 10.83 12.23
N ASP A 288 -5.75 11.38 11.37
CA ASP A 288 -5.48 10.86 10.04
C ASP A 288 -4.05 11.20 9.57
N LEU A 289 -3.78 11.11 8.28
CA LEU A 289 -2.47 11.36 7.71
C LEU A 289 -2.42 12.71 6.96
N GLY A 290 -2.01 13.77 7.66
CA GLY A 290 -1.67 15.05 7.04
C GLY A 290 -2.86 15.95 6.67
N ARG A 291 -4.09 15.66 7.13
CA ARG A 291 -5.23 16.57 7.04
C ARG A 291 -5.36 17.40 8.32
N ILE A 292 -5.76 18.65 8.21
CA ILE A 292 -5.94 19.59 9.30
C ILE A 292 -7.37 20.14 9.35
#